data_8cbc4ea33a5c65350a9ccc2834e1a4b6
#
_entry.id   8cbc4ea33a5c65350a9ccc2834e1a4b6
#
_cell.length_a   1.000
_cell.length_b   1.000
_cell.length_c   1.000
_cell.angle_alpha   90.00
_cell.angle_beta   90.00
_cell.angle_gamma   90.00
#
_symmetry.space_group_name_H-M   'P 1'
#
loop_
_entity.id
_entity.type
_entity.pdbx_description
1 polymer ?
#
loop_
_entity_poly.entity_id
_entity_poly.type
_entity_poly.pdbx_seq_one_letter_code
_entity_poly.pdbx_strand_id
1 'polypeptide(L)'
;NTYIEEEKRRRKSRMGKAVVFVVVIILLVSVVPPILSQFLSGSGQEAPFFEDYDHDYTYEDYEYDPYAYVTRELSADGETYSEQLAQGNYIVGTHIPEGTYIVEGDGESFFSLTVEDKENSIYMYESVDEETVKVEDVRLYAGAEVSVSGEGYLRFSADNAQTGQMSSQPNPLTESVRIGAEETMTAGGDFPAGVYDVKAVSGYGSPDITIYDTDGTELTTVYLWISDSSDTENVYRNMILPQGAVIANMDEALELELIPSETIASEDYLSYYTYD
;
A
#
# COMPACT_ATOMS: atom_id res chain seq x y z
N ASN A 1 -20.20 -18.59 29.03
CA ASN A 1 -19.76 -18.44 27.64
C ASN A 1 -19.15 -17.06 27.33
N THR A 2 -19.65 -15.99 27.90
CA THR A 2 -19.17 -14.61 27.66
C THR A 2 -17.72 -14.38 28.12
N TYR A 3 -17.28 -15.04 29.20
CA TYR A 3 -15.92 -14.87 29.74
C TYR A 3 -14.82 -15.47 28.82
N ILE A 4 -15.13 -16.57 28.16
CA ILE A 4 -14.20 -17.25 27.23
C ILE A 4 -14.04 -16.45 25.94
N GLU A 5 -15.08 -15.76 25.48
CA GLU A 5 -15.03 -14.90 24.31
C GLU A 5 -14.24 -13.62 24.57
N GLU A 6 -14.41 -12.99 25.74
CA GLU A 6 -13.59 -11.84 26.14
C GLU A 6 -12.10 -12.20 26.27
N GLU A 7 -11.77 -13.37 26.77
CA GLU A 7 -10.38 -13.79 26.91
C GLU A 7 -9.73 -14.09 25.54
N LYS A 8 -10.49 -14.64 24.59
CA LYS A 8 -10.05 -14.81 23.19
C LYS A 8 -9.84 -13.45 22.50
N ARG A 9 -10.74 -12.50 22.70
CA ARG A 9 -10.63 -11.12 22.17
C ARG A 9 -9.37 -10.42 22.69
N ARG A 10 -9.09 -10.50 23.99
CA ARG A 10 -7.87 -9.94 24.62
C ARG A 10 -6.58 -10.61 24.15
N ARG A 11 -6.60 -11.92 23.87
CA ARG A 11 -5.43 -12.63 23.30
C ARG A 11 -5.17 -12.23 21.86
N LYS A 12 -6.21 -12.06 21.02
CA LYS A 12 -6.09 -11.62 19.63
C LYS A 12 -5.51 -10.18 19.54
N SER A 13 -6.00 -9.27 20.38
CA SER A 13 -5.48 -7.89 20.48
C SER A 13 -4.01 -7.83 20.94
N ARG A 14 -3.60 -8.69 21.91
CA ARG A 14 -2.20 -8.73 22.36
C ARG A 14 -1.23 -9.31 21.33
N MET A 15 -1.67 -10.28 20.53
CA MET A 15 -0.86 -10.83 19.44
C MET A 15 -0.69 -9.81 18.30
N GLY A 16 -1.74 -9.06 17.94
CA GLY A 16 -1.64 -7.99 16.95
C GLY A 16 -0.60 -6.93 17.32
N LYS A 17 -0.65 -6.44 18.57
CA LYS A 17 0.33 -5.43 19.07
C LYS A 17 1.76 -5.98 19.10
N ALA A 18 1.95 -7.25 19.40
CA ALA A 18 3.28 -7.87 19.38
C ALA A 18 3.85 -8.02 17.97
N VAL A 19 3.02 -8.36 16.99
CA VAL A 19 3.44 -8.48 15.58
C VAL A 19 3.83 -7.12 15.01
N VAL A 20 3.04 -6.08 15.25
CA VAL A 20 3.36 -4.70 14.83
C VAL A 20 4.68 -4.24 15.45
N PHE A 21 4.91 -4.54 16.74
CA PHE A 21 6.17 -4.15 17.42
C PHE A 21 7.40 -4.88 16.83
N VAL A 22 7.25 -6.13 16.43
CA VAL A 22 8.33 -6.91 15.80
C VAL A 22 8.63 -6.38 14.39
N VAL A 23 7.62 -6.04 13.60
CA VAL A 23 7.80 -5.46 12.25
C VAL A 23 8.49 -4.11 12.33
N VAL A 24 8.10 -3.24 13.25
CA VAL A 24 8.76 -1.94 13.47
C VAL A 24 10.23 -2.11 13.91
N ILE A 25 10.54 -3.09 14.79
CA ILE A 25 11.92 -3.38 15.19
C ILE A 25 12.75 -3.93 14.02
N ILE A 26 12.17 -4.79 13.18
CA ILE A 26 12.87 -5.32 12.00
C ILE A 26 13.18 -4.19 11.01
N LEU A 27 12.25 -3.28 10.77
CA LEU A 27 12.47 -2.09 9.92
C LEU A 27 13.55 -1.16 10.48
N LEU A 28 13.60 -0.97 11.80
CA LEU A 28 14.64 -0.14 12.44
C LEU A 28 16.03 -0.80 12.42
N VAL A 29 16.11 -2.12 12.44
CA VAL A 29 17.39 -2.85 12.42
C VAL A 29 17.94 -3.00 10.99
N SER A 30 17.09 -3.06 9.97
CA SER A 30 17.52 -3.18 8.58
C SER A 30 18.01 -1.86 7.95
N VAL A 31 17.70 -0.71 8.55
CA VAL A 31 18.10 0.63 8.08
C VAL A 31 19.36 1.18 8.76
N VAL A 32 19.96 0.46 9.72
CA VAL A 32 21.23 0.90 10.32
C VAL A 32 22.39 0.65 9.34
N PRO A 33 22.98 1.70 8.74
CA PRO A 33 24.07 1.53 7.76
C PRO A 33 25.28 0.85 8.40
N PRO A 34 26.11 0.13 7.61
CA PRO A 34 27.32 -0.55 8.09
C PRO A 34 28.42 0.39 8.64
N ILE A 35 28.12 1.67 8.79
CA ILE A 35 29.01 2.69 9.36
C ILE A 35 29.34 2.42 10.85
N LEU A 36 28.47 1.74 11.58
CA LEU A 36 28.69 1.46 13.00
C LEU A 36 29.79 0.39 13.25
N SER A 37 30.05 -0.47 12.29
CA SER A 37 31.10 -1.49 12.41
C SER A 37 32.53 -0.92 12.25
N GLN A 38 32.68 0.26 11.67
CA GLN A 38 33.97 0.93 11.54
C GLN A 38 34.41 1.67 12.82
N PHE A 39 33.46 1.94 13.73
CA PHE A 39 33.78 2.61 15.02
C PHE A 39 34.19 1.66 16.15
N LEU A 40 33.98 0.35 15.98
CA LEU A 40 34.28 -0.64 17.03
C LEU A 40 35.64 -1.36 16.87
N SER A 41 36.43 -1.05 15.85
CA SER A 41 37.73 -1.69 15.60
C SER A 41 38.89 -0.70 15.46
N GLY A 42 38.96 0.32 16.27
CA GLY A 42 40.06 1.29 16.31
C GLY A 42 40.57 1.53 17.72
N SER A 43 41.77 1.02 17.97
CA SER A 43 42.67 1.24 19.10
C SER A 43 42.60 2.60 19.80
N GLY A 44 42.56 2.55 21.13
CA GLY A 44 42.89 3.55 22.12
C GLY A 44 43.39 4.92 21.69
N GLN A 45 42.50 5.86 21.58
CA GLN A 45 42.76 7.28 21.78
C GLN A 45 41.63 7.86 22.66
N GLU A 46 42.07 8.63 23.67
CA GLU A 46 41.17 9.30 24.60
C GLU A 46 40.16 10.15 23.82
N ALA A 47 38.88 9.93 24.09
CA ALA A 47 37.79 10.70 23.49
C ALA A 47 37.99 12.20 23.84
N PRO A 48 37.84 13.12 22.88
CA PRO A 48 37.80 14.53 23.19
C PRO A 48 36.54 14.80 24.03
N PHE A 49 36.75 15.59 25.08
CA PHE A 49 35.72 16.12 25.97
C PHE A 49 34.64 16.75 25.11
N PHE A 50 33.46 16.16 25.10
CA PHE A 50 32.26 16.80 24.48
C PHE A 50 31.87 17.95 25.42
N GLU A 51 32.17 19.18 25.00
CA GLU A 51 31.48 20.35 25.53
C GLU A 51 29.99 20.13 25.27
N ASP A 52 29.22 20.31 26.34
CA ASP A 52 27.77 20.27 26.36
C ASP A 52 27.25 21.36 25.40
N TYR A 53 27.08 21.01 24.12
CA TYR A 53 26.33 21.84 23.19
C TYR A 53 24.85 21.61 23.52
N ASP A 54 24.36 22.43 24.44
CA ASP A 54 22.93 22.63 24.68
C ASP A 54 22.38 23.33 23.42
N HIS A 55 22.26 22.56 22.31
CA HIS A 55 21.46 22.96 21.18
C HIS A 55 20.00 22.67 21.54
N ASP A 56 19.37 23.70 22.06
CA ASP A 56 17.92 23.81 22.10
C ASP A 56 17.38 23.73 20.65
N TYR A 57 17.33 22.51 20.10
CA TYR A 57 16.57 22.25 18.89
C TYR A 57 15.10 22.35 19.29
N THR A 58 14.57 23.56 19.24
CA THR A 58 13.14 23.73 19.04
C THR A 58 12.86 23.07 17.70
N TYR A 59 12.36 21.82 17.72
CA TYR A 59 11.63 21.28 16.60
C TYR A 59 10.45 22.24 16.42
N GLU A 60 10.58 23.18 15.49
CA GLU A 60 9.38 23.79 14.92
C GLU A 60 8.61 22.61 14.37
N ASP A 61 7.39 22.39 14.88
CA ASP A 61 6.45 21.40 14.35
C ASP A 61 6.26 21.75 12.87
N TYR A 62 7.01 21.06 12.02
CA TYR A 62 6.89 21.22 10.58
C TYR A 62 5.60 20.50 10.20
N GLU A 63 4.51 21.23 10.13
CA GLU A 63 3.24 20.73 9.65
C GLU A 63 3.42 20.39 8.17
N TYR A 64 3.51 19.09 7.89
CA TYR A 64 3.64 18.61 6.52
C TYR A 64 2.31 18.81 5.78
N ASP A 65 2.31 19.66 4.76
CA ASP A 65 1.17 19.83 3.85
C ASP A 65 1.45 19.04 2.56
N PRO A 66 0.77 17.90 2.32
CA PRO A 66 0.97 17.10 1.13
C PRO A 66 0.58 17.83 -0.16
N TYR A 67 -0.17 18.93 -0.07
CA TYR A 67 -0.69 19.70 -1.19
C TYR A 67 0.06 21.01 -1.44
N ALA A 68 1.17 21.26 -0.75
CA ALA A 68 1.91 22.53 -0.81
C ALA A 68 2.37 22.93 -2.23
N TYR A 69 2.57 21.97 -3.12
CA TYR A 69 3.02 22.20 -4.50
C TYR A 69 1.92 22.12 -5.54
N VAL A 70 0.70 21.83 -5.14
CA VAL A 70 -0.42 21.73 -6.06
C VAL A 70 -0.83 23.10 -6.56
N THR A 71 -0.88 23.25 -7.87
CA THR A 71 -1.24 24.54 -8.53
C THR A 71 -2.63 24.54 -9.14
N ARG A 72 -3.27 23.36 -9.25
CA ARG A 72 -4.63 23.19 -9.77
C ARG A 72 -5.60 22.94 -8.63
N GLU A 73 -6.63 23.75 -8.53
CA GLU A 73 -7.72 23.50 -7.60
C GLU A 73 -8.66 22.41 -8.15
N LEU A 74 -9.18 21.56 -7.26
CA LEU A 74 -10.28 20.66 -7.58
C LEU A 74 -11.58 21.46 -7.79
N SER A 75 -12.44 20.99 -8.68
CA SER A 75 -13.77 21.58 -8.86
C SER A 75 -14.56 21.48 -7.55
N ALA A 76 -15.19 22.59 -7.15
CA ALA A 76 -16.14 22.57 -6.04
C ALA A 76 -17.50 21.93 -6.42
N ASP A 77 -17.80 21.90 -7.72
CA ASP A 77 -19.01 21.32 -8.27
C ASP A 77 -18.74 19.87 -8.70
N GLY A 78 -19.69 18.96 -8.50
CA GLY A 78 -19.60 17.56 -8.88
C GLY A 78 -20.80 16.76 -8.40
N GLU A 79 -20.66 15.47 -8.35
CA GLU A 79 -21.70 14.56 -7.87
C GLU A 79 -21.35 14.00 -6.49
N THR A 80 -22.37 13.72 -5.69
CA THR A 80 -22.17 12.95 -4.47
C THR A 80 -21.79 11.52 -4.85
N TYR A 81 -20.68 11.05 -4.31
CA TYR A 81 -20.11 9.73 -4.55
C TYR A 81 -19.78 9.05 -3.24
N SER A 82 -20.01 7.73 -3.16
CA SER A 82 -19.57 6.93 -2.03
C SER A 82 -19.30 5.50 -2.50
N GLU A 83 -18.11 4.98 -2.19
CA GLU A 83 -17.67 3.63 -2.54
C GLU A 83 -16.86 3.03 -1.40
N GLN A 84 -16.87 1.70 -1.28
CA GLN A 84 -16.03 0.94 -0.36
C GLN A 84 -14.89 0.29 -1.13
N LEU A 85 -13.66 0.66 -0.82
CA LEU A 85 -12.47 0.11 -1.45
C LEU A 85 -11.80 -0.90 -0.51
N ALA A 86 -11.60 -2.11 -1.01
CA ALA A 86 -10.79 -3.14 -0.38
C ALA A 86 -9.29 -2.82 -0.53
N GLN A 87 -8.42 -3.67 0.02
CA GLN A 87 -6.99 -3.57 -0.25
C GLN A 87 -6.70 -3.64 -1.76
N GLY A 88 -5.78 -2.80 -2.22
CA GLY A 88 -5.44 -2.73 -3.65
C GLY A 88 -4.94 -1.36 -4.10
N ASN A 89 -4.70 -1.24 -5.40
CA ASN A 89 -4.29 -0.02 -6.07
C ASN A 89 -5.43 0.52 -6.93
N TYR A 90 -5.72 1.80 -6.80
CA TYR A 90 -6.82 2.46 -7.51
C TYR A 90 -6.30 3.73 -8.20
N ILE A 91 -6.48 3.81 -9.50
CA ILE A 91 -6.10 4.98 -10.29
C ILE A 91 -7.27 5.94 -10.34
N VAL A 92 -7.05 7.18 -9.90
CA VAL A 92 -8.05 8.25 -9.93
C VAL A 92 -8.39 8.61 -11.38
N GLY A 93 -9.67 8.77 -11.67
CA GLY A 93 -10.20 8.96 -13.02
C GLY A 93 -10.47 7.65 -13.77
N THR A 94 -10.03 6.50 -13.22
CA THR A 94 -10.31 5.16 -13.75
C THR A 94 -11.18 4.34 -12.80
N HIS A 95 -10.70 4.16 -11.56
CA HIS A 95 -11.36 3.32 -10.55
C HIS A 95 -12.15 4.14 -9.54
N ILE A 96 -11.72 5.35 -9.27
CA ILE A 96 -12.36 6.32 -8.38
C ILE A 96 -12.33 7.71 -9.06
N PRO A 97 -13.42 8.49 -9.03
CA PRO A 97 -13.43 9.82 -9.64
C PRO A 97 -12.53 10.81 -8.91
N GLU A 98 -12.06 11.82 -9.63
CA GLU A 98 -11.39 12.99 -9.06
C GLU A 98 -12.34 13.72 -8.09
N GLY A 99 -11.82 14.22 -6.95
CA GLY A 99 -12.63 14.95 -5.97
C GLY A 99 -11.90 15.11 -4.63
N THR A 100 -12.60 15.74 -3.68
CA THR A 100 -12.16 15.87 -2.29
C THR A 100 -12.93 14.90 -1.42
N TYR A 101 -12.23 14.01 -0.74
CA TYR A 101 -12.83 12.88 -0.06
C TYR A 101 -12.72 12.97 1.45
N ILE A 102 -13.69 12.33 2.09
CA ILE A 102 -13.59 11.83 3.45
C ILE A 102 -13.40 10.33 3.32
N VAL A 103 -12.36 9.80 3.98
CA VAL A 103 -12.05 8.37 4.03
C VAL A 103 -12.28 7.85 5.43
N GLU A 104 -13.12 6.82 5.58
CA GLU A 104 -13.55 6.29 6.88
C GLU A 104 -13.28 4.79 6.94
N GLY A 105 -12.71 4.33 8.08
CA GLY A 105 -12.60 2.94 8.46
C GLY A 105 -13.76 2.45 9.32
N ASP A 106 -13.73 1.19 9.73
CA ASP A 106 -14.70 0.57 10.62
C ASP A 106 -14.46 0.87 12.11
N GLY A 107 -13.32 1.46 12.45
CA GLY A 107 -12.89 1.74 13.82
C GLY A 107 -12.43 0.49 14.60
N GLU A 108 -12.30 -0.66 13.96
CA GLU A 108 -11.84 -1.90 14.56
C GLU A 108 -10.57 -2.45 13.88
N SER A 109 -10.48 -2.29 12.55
CA SER A 109 -9.40 -2.76 11.70
C SER A 109 -8.33 -1.68 11.51
N PHE A 110 -7.10 -2.10 11.22
CA PHE A 110 -6.01 -1.22 10.83
C PHE A 110 -5.90 -1.19 9.32
N PHE A 111 -5.91 0.01 8.76
CA PHE A 111 -5.63 0.26 7.36
C PHE A 111 -4.49 1.26 7.20
N SER A 112 -3.75 1.14 6.12
CA SER A 112 -2.93 2.22 5.60
C SER A 112 -3.51 2.73 4.29
N LEU A 113 -3.56 4.05 4.17
CA LEU A 113 -3.95 4.78 2.97
C LEU A 113 -2.75 5.54 2.46
N THR A 114 -2.35 5.29 1.22
CA THR A 114 -1.31 6.06 0.54
C THR A 114 -1.90 6.69 -0.71
N VAL A 115 -1.62 7.97 -0.93
CA VAL A 115 -1.93 8.67 -2.18
C VAL A 115 -0.63 9.17 -2.77
N GLU A 116 -0.32 8.75 -4.00
CA GLU A 116 0.83 9.21 -4.75
C GLU A 116 0.37 9.85 -6.06
N ASP A 117 0.75 11.11 -6.27
CA ASP A 117 0.47 11.85 -7.49
C ASP A 117 1.77 12.50 -7.97
N LYS A 118 2.40 11.89 -8.96
CA LYS A 118 3.68 12.32 -9.52
C LYS A 118 3.55 13.66 -10.24
N GLU A 119 2.41 13.91 -10.92
CA GLU A 119 2.17 15.15 -11.67
C GLU A 119 2.03 16.35 -10.73
N ASN A 120 1.32 16.18 -9.60
CA ASN A 120 1.08 17.24 -8.63
C ASN A 120 2.06 17.21 -7.44
N SER A 121 3.06 16.31 -7.45
CA SER A 121 4.04 16.14 -6.37
C SER A 121 3.38 15.87 -5.00
N ILE A 122 2.30 15.09 -4.99
CA ILE A 122 1.62 14.69 -3.76
C ILE A 122 2.16 13.33 -3.33
N TYR A 123 2.52 13.24 -2.05
CA TYR A 123 2.68 12.00 -1.34
C TYR A 123 1.99 12.14 0.02
N MET A 124 0.98 11.32 0.27
CA MET A 124 0.26 11.29 1.52
C MET A 124 0.22 9.86 2.05
N TYR A 125 0.51 9.70 3.33
CA TYR A 125 0.36 8.44 4.05
C TYR A 125 -0.43 8.67 5.32
N GLU A 126 -1.51 7.92 5.49
CA GLU A 126 -2.36 7.96 6.67
C GLU A 126 -2.65 6.56 7.21
N SER A 127 -2.70 6.45 8.52
CA SER A 127 -3.21 5.27 9.20
C SER A 127 -4.66 5.50 9.59
N VAL A 128 -5.52 4.54 9.26
CA VAL A 128 -6.94 4.56 9.65
C VAL A 128 -7.17 3.37 10.58
N ASP A 129 -7.53 3.64 11.83
CA ASP A 129 -7.64 2.65 12.90
C ASP A 129 -8.64 3.07 14.00
N GLU A 130 -8.56 2.45 15.19
CA GLU A 130 -9.42 2.78 16.33
C GLU A 130 -9.23 4.21 16.88
N GLU A 131 -8.07 4.83 16.65
CA GLU A 131 -7.75 6.19 17.13
C GLU A 131 -8.06 7.23 16.04
N THR A 132 -7.78 6.87 14.77
CA THR A 132 -8.03 7.71 13.59
C THR A 132 -9.03 7.00 12.69
N VAL A 133 -10.32 7.08 13.03
CA VAL A 133 -11.39 6.40 12.26
C VAL A 133 -11.64 7.07 10.92
N LYS A 134 -11.25 8.36 10.77
CA LYS A 134 -11.57 9.18 9.61
C LYS A 134 -10.43 10.12 9.24
N VAL A 135 -10.16 10.20 7.93
CA VAL A 135 -9.27 11.19 7.31
C VAL A 135 -10.10 12.12 6.45
N GLU A 136 -9.99 13.42 6.67
CA GLU A 136 -10.70 14.46 5.92
C GLU A 136 -9.78 15.17 4.94
N ASP A 137 -10.34 15.88 3.96
CA ASP A 137 -9.62 16.66 2.95
C ASP A 137 -8.63 15.83 2.10
N VAL A 138 -8.98 14.58 1.81
CA VAL A 138 -8.18 13.74 0.91
C VAL A 138 -8.46 14.18 -0.52
N ARG A 139 -7.52 14.91 -1.12
CA ARG A 139 -7.66 15.47 -2.47
C ARG A 139 -7.08 14.52 -3.49
N LEU A 140 -7.94 13.97 -4.33
CA LEU A 140 -7.59 13.01 -5.36
C LEU A 140 -7.69 13.67 -6.74
N TYR A 141 -6.57 13.77 -7.43
CA TYR A 141 -6.47 14.30 -8.79
C TYR A 141 -6.40 13.16 -9.80
N ALA A 142 -6.97 13.35 -10.99
CA ALA A 142 -6.95 12.31 -12.04
C ALA A 142 -5.50 11.90 -12.38
N GLY A 143 -5.26 10.60 -12.43
CA GLY A 143 -3.94 10.00 -12.63
C GLY A 143 -3.21 9.62 -11.32
N ALA A 144 -3.63 10.14 -10.17
CA ALA A 144 -3.06 9.74 -8.89
C ALA A 144 -3.31 8.26 -8.61
N GLU A 145 -2.38 7.62 -7.92
CA GLU A 145 -2.52 6.26 -7.39
C GLU A 145 -2.95 6.31 -5.92
N VAL A 146 -4.00 5.57 -5.60
CA VAL A 146 -4.50 5.37 -4.24
C VAL A 146 -4.25 3.93 -3.86
N SER A 147 -3.40 3.69 -2.87
CA SER A 147 -3.15 2.35 -2.33
C SER A 147 -3.83 2.19 -0.98
N VAL A 148 -4.63 1.14 -0.86
CA VAL A 148 -5.28 0.73 0.37
C VAL A 148 -4.69 -0.60 0.81
N SER A 149 -4.25 -0.71 2.08
CA SER A 149 -3.78 -1.96 2.67
C SER A 149 -4.49 -2.18 4.01
N GLY A 150 -4.89 -3.41 4.27
CA GLY A 150 -5.62 -3.81 5.49
C GLY A 150 -6.73 -4.80 5.18
N GLU A 151 -7.31 -5.40 6.23
CA GLU A 151 -8.44 -6.34 6.08
C GLU A 151 -9.78 -5.57 6.15
N GLY A 152 -10.63 -5.74 5.16
CA GLY A 152 -11.95 -5.10 5.05
C GLY A 152 -11.98 -3.99 4.02
N TYR A 153 -12.65 -2.88 4.33
CA TYR A 153 -12.91 -1.80 3.39
C TYR A 153 -12.72 -0.43 4.04
N LEU A 154 -12.12 0.49 3.29
CA LEU A 154 -12.22 1.93 3.57
C LEU A 154 -13.37 2.51 2.73
N ARG A 155 -14.19 3.35 3.35
CA ARG A 155 -15.25 4.09 2.65
C ARG A 155 -14.71 5.44 2.20
N PHE A 156 -14.79 5.69 0.90
CA PHE A 156 -14.48 6.97 0.27
C PHE A 156 -15.77 7.70 -0.05
N SER A 157 -15.93 8.92 0.43
CA SER A 157 -17.12 9.75 0.20
C SER A 157 -16.73 11.16 -0.22
N ALA A 158 -17.38 11.69 -1.26
CA ALA A 158 -17.18 13.05 -1.77
C ALA A 158 -18.50 13.67 -2.23
N ASP A 159 -18.61 15.00 -2.15
CA ASP A 159 -19.76 15.75 -2.68
C ASP A 159 -19.44 16.43 -4.01
N ASN A 160 -18.18 16.41 -4.43
CA ASN A 160 -17.68 17.08 -5.63
C ASN A 160 -17.00 16.11 -6.61
N ALA A 161 -17.38 14.83 -6.60
CA ALA A 161 -16.78 13.82 -7.45
C ALA A 161 -17.04 14.07 -8.94
N GLN A 162 -15.99 13.95 -9.76
CA GLN A 162 -16.04 14.18 -11.21
C GLN A 162 -16.34 12.89 -11.97
N THR A 163 -17.46 12.24 -11.65
CA THR A 163 -17.86 10.94 -12.20
C THR A 163 -17.97 10.95 -13.72
N GLY A 164 -18.46 12.07 -14.31
CA GLY A 164 -18.58 12.25 -15.76
C GLY A 164 -17.24 12.36 -16.50
N GLN A 165 -16.12 12.48 -15.79
CA GLN A 165 -14.78 12.58 -16.36
C GLN A 165 -14.01 11.25 -16.25
N MET A 166 -14.57 10.24 -15.64
CA MET A 166 -13.94 8.92 -15.53
C MET A 166 -13.76 8.29 -16.92
N SER A 167 -12.59 7.69 -17.12
CA SER A 167 -12.25 7.00 -18.35
C SER A 167 -11.46 5.74 -18.01
N SER A 168 -11.91 4.61 -18.47
CA SER A 168 -11.26 3.32 -18.28
C SER A 168 -11.23 2.54 -19.58
N GLN A 169 -10.29 1.59 -19.67
CA GLN A 169 -10.21 0.63 -20.75
C GLN A 169 -10.54 -0.75 -20.21
N PRO A 170 -11.23 -1.62 -20.97
CA PRO A 170 -11.34 -3.02 -20.62
C PRO A 170 -9.95 -3.63 -20.52
N ASN A 171 -9.72 -4.48 -19.53
CA ASN A 171 -8.47 -5.23 -19.43
C ASN A 171 -8.36 -6.15 -20.66
N PRO A 172 -7.25 -6.12 -21.42
CA PRO A 172 -7.06 -7.01 -22.57
C PRO A 172 -6.88 -8.48 -22.18
N LEU A 173 -6.57 -8.75 -20.91
CA LEU A 173 -6.41 -10.10 -20.37
C LEU A 173 -7.76 -10.70 -19.99
N THR A 174 -7.91 -11.99 -20.24
CA THR A 174 -9.19 -12.71 -19.99
C THR A 174 -9.01 -14.02 -19.21
N GLU A 175 -7.80 -14.51 -19.06
CA GLU A 175 -7.52 -15.79 -18.43
C GLU A 175 -6.84 -15.60 -17.07
N SER A 176 -7.37 -16.30 -16.05
CA SER A 176 -6.74 -16.35 -14.74
C SER A 176 -5.49 -17.21 -14.75
N VAL A 177 -4.57 -16.90 -13.83
CA VAL A 177 -3.32 -17.64 -13.63
C VAL A 177 -3.28 -18.19 -12.20
N ARG A 178 -2.91 -19.45 -12.04
CA ARG A 178 -2.69 -20.08 -10.74
C ARG A 178 -1.23 -20.07 -10.36
N ILE A 179 -0.94 -19.75 -9.10
CA ILE A 179 0.40 -19.85 -8.51
C ILE A 179 0.29 -20.78 -7.31
N GLY A 180 1.03 -21.88 -7.38
CA GLY A 180 1.04 -22.91 -6.33
C GLY A 180 1.82 -22.47 -5.08
N ALA A 181 1.73 -23.29 -4.05
CA ALA A 181 2.58 -23.18 -2.86
C ALA A 181 4.06 -23.33 -3.25
N GLU A 182 4.93 -22.56 -2.61
CA GLU A 182 6.39 -22.53 -2.87
C GLU A 182 6.77 -22.28 -4.35
N GLU A 183 5.91 -21.60 -5.11
CA GLU A 183 6.12 -21.31 -6.54
C GLU A 183 6.51 -19.86 -6.77
N THR A 184 7.41 -19.65 -7.73
CA THR A 184 7.81 -18.32 -8.21
C THR A 184 7.49 -18.21 -9.68
N MET A 185 6.81 -17.14 -10.08
CA MET A 185 6.41 -16.89 -11.46
C MET A 185 6.78 -15.46 -11.90
N THR A 186 7.05 -15.30 -13.19
CA THR A 186 7.50 -14.03 -13.80
C THR A 186 6.51 -13.56 -14.85
N ALA A 187 6.05 -12.31 -14.71
CA ALA A 187 5.21 -11.65 -15.71
C ALA A 187 5.94 -11.49 -17.05
N GLY A 188 5.27 -11.84 -18.14
CA GLY A 188 5.84 -11.87 -19.49
C GLY A 188 6.70 -13.09 -19.80
N GLY A 189 6.96 -13.96 -18.81
CA GLY A 189 7.64 -15.24 -18.98
C GLY A 189 6.67 -16.39 -18.74
N ASP A 190 6.16 -16.53 -17.53
CA ASP A 190 5.27 -17.61 -17.12
C ASP A 190 3.80 -17.25 -17.31
N PHE A 191 3.47 -15.97 -17.24
CA PHE A 191 2.13 -15.43 -17.49
C PHE A 191 2.21 -14.03 -18.13
N PRO A 192 1.16 -13.50 -18.77
CA PRO A 192 1.17 -12.17 -19.38
C PRO A 192 1.39 -11.05 -18.36
N ALA A 193 2.18 -10.02 -18.71
CA ALA A 193 2.20 -8.77 -17.98
C ALA A 193 0.82 -8.09 -18.02
N GLY A 194 0.40 -7.42 -16.94
CA GLY A 194 -0.93 -6.82 -16.90
C GLY A 194 -1.37 -6.38 -15.50
N VAL A 195 -2.66 -6.13 -15.37
CA VAL A 195 -3.29 -5.76 -14.09
C VAL A 195 -4.19 -6.89 -13.63
N TYR A 196 -4.00 -7.33 -12.39
CA TYR A 196 -4.68 -8.48 -11.81
C TYR A 196 -5.22 -8.19 -10.42
N ASP A 197 -6.33 -8.80 -10.11
CA ASP A 197 -6.78 -9.02 -8.74
C ASP A 197 -6.08 -10.28 -8.21
N VAL A 198 -5.37 -10.15 -7.09
CA VAL A 198 -4.66 -11.27 -6.45
C VAL A 198 -5.53 -11.85 -5.35
N LYS A 199 -5.90 -13.12 -5.49
CA LYS A 199 -6.78 -13.83 -4.56
C LYS A 199 -6.11 -15.05 -3.96
N ALA A 200 -6.22 -15.24 -2.64
CA ALA A 200 -5.91 -16.53 -2.03
C ALA A 200 -7.01 -17.55 -2.38
N VAL A 201 -6.61 -18.69 -2.92
CA VAL A 201 -7.50 -19.82 -3.22
C VAL A 201 -7.56 -20.75 -2.05
N SER A 202 -6.44 -20.95 -1.38
CA SER A 202 -6.32 -21.71 -0.14
C SER A 202 -5.18 -21.17 0.70
N GLY A 203 -5.30 -21.28 2.01
CA GLY A 203 -4.28 -20.90 2.96
C GLY A 203 -4.19 -19.37 3.20
N TYR A 204 -3.11 -18.98 3.81
CA TYR A 204 -2.78 -17.59 4.10
C TYR A 204 -1.28 -17.38 4.01
N GLY A 205 -0.84 -16.16 3.70
CA GLY A 205 0.57 -15.85 3.64
C GLY A 205 0.84 -14.45 3.14
N SER A 206 2.11 -14.20 2.87
CA SER A 206 2.59 -12.92 2.38
C SER A 206 3.53 -13.14 1.19
N PRO A 207 2.98 -13.29 -0.02
CA PRO A 207 3.81 -13.38 -1.21
C PRO A 207 4.54 -12.07 -1.46
N ASP A 208 5.79 -12.17 -1.93
CA ASP A 208 6.61 -11.04 -2.34
C ASP A 208 6.38 -10.76 -3.82
N ILE A 209 6.07 -9.51 -4.16
CA ILE A 209 5.94 -9.07 -5.56
C ILE A 209 7.02 -8.05 -5.85
N THR A 210 8.05 -8.45 -6.57
CA THR A 210 9.20 -7.59 -6.90
C THR A 210 9.08 -7.05 -8.31
N ILE A 211 9.16 -5.74 -8.45
CA ILE A 211 9.09 -5.01 -9.70
C ILE A 211 10.50 -4.57 -10.10
N TYR A 212 10.86 -4.80 -11.36
CA TYR A 212 12.15 -4.44 -11.92
C TYR A 212 11.98 -3.44 -13.07
N ASP A 213 12.99 -2.59 -13.27
CA ASP A 213 13.10 -1.79 -14.47
C ASP A 213 13.54 -2.62 -15.68
N THR A 214 13.68 -1.97 -16.83
CA THR A 214 14.10 -2.62 -18.08
C THR A 214 15.53 -3.14 -18.06
N ASP A 215 16.36 -2.66 -17.16
CA ASP A 215 17.75 -3.06 -16.98
C ASP A 215 17.89 -4.18 -15.93
N GLY A 216 16.79 -4.58 -15.29
CA GLY A 216 16.74 -5.59 -14.25
C GLY A 216 17.12 -5.07 -12.86
N THR A 217 17.11 -3.75 -12.64
CA THR A 217 17.25 -3.15 -11.32
C THR A 217 15.92 -3.21 -10.59
N GLU A 218 15.92 -3.64 -9.34
CA GLU A 218 14.73 -3.63 -8.48
C GLU A 218 14.27 -2.20 -8.22
N LEU A 219 13.02 -1.93 -8.56
CA LEU A 219 12.35 -0.65 -8.28
C LEU A 219 11.66 -0.68 -6.93
N THR A 220 10.92 -1.74 -6.66
CA THR A 220 10.18 -1.90 -5.41
C THR A 220 9.80 -3.36 -5.17
N THR A 221 9.53 -3.70 -3.91
CA THR A 221 8.88 -4.97 -3.54
C THR A 221 7.62 -4.67 -2.74
N VAL A 222 6.49 -5.20 -3.20
CA VAL A 222 5.19 -5.11 -2.54
C VAL A 222 4.96 -6.40 -1.75
N TYR A 223 4.69 -6.27 -0.47
CA TYR A 223 4.35 -7.37 0.43
C TYR A 223 2.84 -7.40 0.63
N LEU A 224 2.19 -8.45 0.16
CA LEU A 224 0.76 -8.61 0.36
C LEU A 224 0.52 -9.45 1.61
N TRP A 225 -0.53 -9.13 2.35
CA TRP A 225 -1.09 -10.06 3.33
C TRP A 225 -2.42 -10.56 2.81
N ILE A 226 -2.52 -11.87 2.53
CA ILE A 226 -3.67 -12.46 1.88
C ILE A 226 -4.03 -13.81 2.49
N SER A 227 -5.32 -14.12 2.56
CA SER A 227 -5.81 -15.39 3.10
C SER A 227 -7.11 -15.84 2.42
N ASP A 228 -7.44 -17.11 2.51
CA ASP A 228 -8.72 -17.69 2.05
C ASP A 228 -9.86 -17.52 3.07
N SER A 229 -9.65 -16.71 4.12
CA SER A 229 -10.65 -16.47 5.16
C SER A 229 -11.96 -15.99 4.55
N SER A 230 -13.06 -16.69 4.88
CA SER A 230 -14.39 -16.37 4.36
C SER A 230 -15.03 -15.15 5.03
N ASP A 231 -14.42 -14.60 6.07
CA ASP A 231 -14.99 -13.51 6.88
C ASP A 231 -14.79 -12.13 6.25
N THR A 232 -13.83 -12.00 5.30
CA THR A 232 -13.59 -10.80 4.52
C THR A 232 -13.24 -11.19 3.08
N GLU A 233 -13.65 -10.38 2.09
CA GLU A 233 -13.22 -10.57 0.71
C GLU A 233 -11.74 -10.22 0.59
N ASN A 234 -10.87 -11.21 0.79
CA ASN A 234 -9.44 -11.04 0.89
C ASN A 234 -8.79 -11.12 -0.50
N VAL A 235 -9.08 -10.10 -1.30
CA VAL A 235 -8.56 -9.93 -2.66
C VAL A 235 -7.80 -8.63 -2.70
N TYR A 236 -6.55 -8.65 -3.14
CA TYR A 236 -5.81 -7.44 -3.46
C TYR A 236 -6.19 -6.99 -4.86
N ARG A 237 -6.82 -5.84 -4.99
CA ARG A 237 -7.35 -5.31 -6.25
C ARG A 237 -6.28 -4.59 -7.07
N ASN A 238 -6.36 -4.75 -8.39
CA ASN A 238 -5.60 -3.98 -9.37
C ASN A 238 -4.08 -4.00 -9.16
N MET A 239 -3.50 -5.15 -8.83
CA MET A 239 -2.04 -5.31 -8.79
C MET A 239 -1.47 -5.16 -10.20
N ILE A 240 -0.60 -4.18 -10.38
CA ILE A 240 0.03 -3.88 -11.67
C ILE A 240 1.33 -4.68 -11.77
N LEU A 241 1.41 -5.58 -12.75
CA LEU A 241 2.53 -6.49 -12.96
C LEU A 241 3.17 -6.21 -14.34
N PRO A 242 4.16 -5.29 -14.42
CA PRO A 242 4.89 -5.05 -15.66
C PRO A 242 5.71 -6.26 -16.10
N GLN A 243 6.19 -6.21 -17.33
CA GLN A 243 7.10 -7.21 -17.87
C GLN A 243 8.31 -7.38 -16.93
N GLY A 244 8.59 -8.62 -16.53
CA GLY A 244 9.69 -8.96 -15.63
C GLY A 244 9.35 -8.88 -14.13
N ALA A 245 8.13 -8.45 -13.76
CA ALA A 245 7.69 -8.53 -12.35
C ALA A 245 7.71 -9.99 -11.88
N VAL A 246 8.21 -10.22 -10.66
CA VAL A 246 8.33 -11.56 -10.06
C VAL A 246 7.40 -11.68 -8.88
N ILE A 247 6.56 -12.72 -8.88
CA ILE A 247 5.77 -13.11 -7.72
C ILE A 247 6.43 -14.34 -7.10
N ALA A 248 6.89 -14.22 -5.86
CA ALA A 248 7.47 -15.29 -5.09
C ALA A 248 6.50 -15.68 -3.96
N ASN A 249 5.80 -16.79 -4.14
CA ASN A 249 4.99 -17.40 -3.10
C ASN A 249 5.83 -18.42 -2.37
N MET A 250 6.37 -18.04 -1.20
CA MET A 250 7.25 -18.90 -0.39
C MET A 250 6.49 -19.69 0.67
N ASP A 251 5.17 -19.55 0.75
CA ASP A 251 4.33 -20.22 1.74
C ASP A 251 3.95 -21.65 1.30
N GLU A 252 4.08 -22.62 2.21
CA GLU A 252 3.78 -24.03 1.95
C GLU A 252 2.28 -24.33 1.79
N ALA A 253 1.42 -23.43 2.27
CA ALA A 253 -0.04 -23.65 2.30
C ALA A 253 -0.82 -22.65 1.43
N LEU A 254 -0.19 -21.57 0.97
CA LEU A 254 -0.85 -20.55 0.19
C LEU A 254 -0.89 -20.94 -1.28
N GLU A 255 -2.07 -20.94 -1.87
CA GLU A 255 -2.26 -20.97 -3.31
C GLU A 255 -2.95 -19.67 -3.75
N LEU A 256 -2.46 -19.07 -4.84
CA LEU A 256 -2.95 -17.81 -5.37
C LEU A 256 -3.64 -17.99 -6.73
N GLU A 257 -4.56 -17.11 -7.01
CA GLU A 257 -5.12 -16.90 -8.34
C GLU A 257 -4.98 -15.43 -8.72
N LEU A 258 -4.33 -15.17 -9.85
CA LEU A 258 -4.32 -13.87 -10.52
C LEU A 258 -5.52 -13.82 -11.44
N ILE A 259 -6.48 -12.97 -11.14
CA ILE A 259 -7.69 -12.77 -11.94
C ILE A 259 -7.52 -11.44 -12.67
N PRO A 260 -7.58 -11.37 -14.01
CA PRO A 260 -7.52 -10.08 -14.70
C PRO A 260 -8.52 -9.09 -14.10
N SER A 261 -8.07 -7.91 -13.69
CA SER A 261 -8.94 -6.85 -13.22
C SER A 261 -9.90 -6.41 -14.34
N GLU A 262 -11.08 -5.92 -14.00
CA GLU A 262 -12.11 -5.60 -15.00
C GLU A 262 -11.68 -4.48 -15.94
N THR A 263 -11.07 -3.44 -15.38
CA THR A 263 -10.66 -2.24 -16.13
C THR A 263 -9.22 -1.84 -15.77
N ILE A 264 -8.57 -1.14 -16.69
CA ILE A 264 -7.23 -0.59 -16.54
C ILE A 264 -7.20 0.88 -16.99
N ALA A 265 -6.24 1.63 -16.46
CA ALA A 265 -5.99 3.01 -16.88
C ALA A 265 -5.08 3.07 -18.10
N SER A 266 -4.07 2.19 -18.18
CA SER A 266 -3.06 2.15 -19.25
C SER A 266 -2.46 0.75 -19.38
N GLU A 267 -1.97 0.41 -20.58
CA GLU A 267 -1.14 -0.78 -20.82
C GLU A 267 0.36 -0.51 -20.60
N ASP A 268 0.76 0.70 -20.29
CA ASP A 268 2.13 1.02 -19.89
C ASP A 268 2.30 0.74 -18.38
N TYR A 269 2.42 -0.53 -18.07
CA TYR A 269 2.45 -1.01 -16.68
C TYR A 269 3.70 -0.59 -15.91
N LEU A 270 4.82 -0.32 -16.57
CA LEU A 270 6.05 0.07 -15.89
C LEU A 270 6.03 1.53 -15.46
N SER A 271 5.33 2.41 -16.17
CA SER A 271 5.24 3.84 -15.85
C SER A 271 4.67 4.12 -14.46
N TYR A 272 3.90 3.20 -13.89
CA TYR A 272 3.40 3.32 -12.51
C TYR A 272 4.52 3.26 -11.46
N TYR A 273 5.64 2.63 -11.77
CA TYR A 273 6.77 2.41 -10.85
C TYR A 273 7.99 3.28 -11.16
N THR A 274 7.98 4.05 -12.25
CA THR A 274 9.10 4.91 -12.66
C THR A 274 8.75 6.39 -12.49
N TYR A 275 9.77 7.20 -12.26
CA TYR A 275 9.69 8.66 -12.28
C TYR A 275 10.42 9.13 -13.54
N ASP A 276 9.74 9.83 -14.44
CA ASP A 276 10.35 10.46 -15.63
C ASP A 276 11.18 11.70 -15.28
#